data_caae2768cf589445e67840f3c99e3ba9
#
_entry.id   caae2768cf589445e67840f3c99e3ba9
#
_cell.length_a   1.000
_cell.length_b   1.000
_cell.length_c   1.000
_cell.angle_alpha   90.00
_cell.angle_beta   90.00
_cell.angle_gamma   90.00
#
_symmetry.space_group_name_H-M   'P 1'
#
loop_
_entity.id
_entity.type
_entity.pdbx_description
1 polymer ?
#
loop_
_entity_poly.entity_id
_entity_poly.type
_entity_poly.pdbx_seq_one_letter_code
_entity_poly.pdbx_strand_id
1 'polypeptide(L)'
;MQEMKIIETLTEYQTLKEQEKFSLFLFGSQACAPCKALKEKITVWSGTHPQVFTGYISIDNSISLAAQENILGAPAVLAFVEGKEAIRKIGYFSLEEVFTALDRYISYGE
;
A
#
# COMPACT_ATOMS: atom_id res chain seq x y z
N MET A 1 -17.20 -1.45 5.36
CA MET A 1 -15.93 -0.76 5.07
C MET A 1 -14.79 -1.58 5.64
N GLN A 2 -13.78 -1.88 4.86
CA GLN A 2 -12.67 -2.70 5.31
C GLN A 2 -11.51 -1.83 5.79
N GLU A 3 -10.98 -2.14 6.96
CA GLU A 3 -9.78 -1.48 7.43
C GLU A 3 -8.55 -2.11 6.79
N MET A 4 -7.49 -1.35 6.69
CA MET A 4 -6.23 -1.87 6.18
C MET A 4 -5.66 -2.89 7.15
N LYS A 5 -5.17 -4.01 6.61
CA LYS A 5 -4.52 -5.03 7.42
C LYS A 5 -3.14 -4.54 7.85
N ILE A 6 -2.84 -4.69 9.13
CA ILE A 6 -1.50 -4.35 9.64
C ILE A 6 -0.57 -5.50 9.34
N ILE A 7 0.54 -5.22 8.69
CA ILE A 7 1.54 -6.21 8.28
C ILE A 7 2.84 -5.91 9.00
N GLU A 8 3.40 -6.92 9.64
CA GLU A 8 4.57 -6.72 10.49
C GLU A 8 5.82 -7.46 10.04
N THR A 9 5.67 -8.51 9.24
CA THR A 9 6.81 -9.32 8.82
C THR A 9 7.01 -9.32 7.31
N LEU A 10 8.25 -9.49 6.90
CA LEU A 10 8.58 -9.61 5.49
C LEU A 10 7.90 -10.81 4.86
N THR A 11 7.85 -11.94 5.57
CA THR A 11 7.22 -13.16 5.06
C THR A 11 5.74 -12.94 4.76
N GLU A 12 5.02 -12.32 5.69
CA GLU A 12 3.61 -12.01 5.50
C GLU A 12 3.41 -11.09 4.30
N TYR A 13 4.23 -10.04 4.21
CA TYR A 13 4.20 -9.09 3.12
C TYR A 13 4.41 -9.77 1.77
N GLN A 14 5.44 -10.61 1.66
CA GLN A 14 5.74 -11.32 0.41
C GLN A 14 4.60 -12.26 0.02
N THR A 15 4.04 -12.97 0.99
CA THR A 15 2.94 -13.89 0.74
C THR A 15 1.72 -13.16 0.18
N LEU A 16 1.34 -12.05 0.82
CA LEU A 16 0.16 -11.28 0.39
C LEU A 16 0.38 -10.65 -0.98
N LYS A 17 1.57 -10.13 -1.21
CA LYS A 17 1.93 -9.52 -2.48
C LYS A 17 1.79 -10.50 -3.65
N GLU A 18 2.18 -11.75 -3.43
CA GLU A 18 2.11 -12.79 -4.45
C GLU A 18 0.72 -13.40 -4.58
N GLN A 19 0.01 -13.51 -3.45
CA GLN A 19 -1.30 -14.15 -3.40
C GLN A 19 -2.40 -13.29 -4.01
N GLU A 20 -2.35 -11.96 -3.78
CA GLU A 20 -3.39 -11.05 -4.22
C GLU A 20 -3.10 -10.54 -5.63
N LYS A 21 -4.13 -10.52 -6.47
CA LYS A 21 -3.97 -10.00 -7.83
C LYS A 21 -3.65 -8.51 -7.84
N PHE A 22 -4.33 -7.75 -6.97
CA PHE A 22 -4.08 -6.32 -6.82
C PHE A 22 -3.84 -6.04 -5.35
N SER A 23 -2.76 -5.33 -5.04
CA SER A 23 -2.46 -4.96 -3.65
C SER A 23 -1.90 -3.56 -3.56
N LEU A 24 -2.23 -2.89 -2.46
CA LEU A 24 -1.80 -1.53 -2.18
C LEU A 24 -1.31 -1.48 -0.74
N PHE A 25 -0.05 -1.08 -0.55
CA PHE A 25 0.56 -1.01 0.77
C PHE A 25 0.96 0.42 1.10
N LEU A 26 0.51 0.90 2.25
CA LEU A 26 0.93 2.20 2.78
C LEU A 26 1.99 1.96 3.84
N PHE A 27 3.15 2.60 3.66
CA PHE A 27 4.22 2.59 4.65
C PHE A 27 4.14 3.90 5.42
N GLY A 28 3.92 3.79 6.71
CA GLY A 28 3.78 4.97 7.56
C GLY A 28 4.66 4.91 8.79
N SER A 29 4.63 5.98 9.59
CA SER A 29 5.35 6.03 10.85
C SER A 29 4.58 6.92 11.83
N GLN A 30 4.97 6.87 13.10
CA GLN A 30 4.34 7.72 14.12
C GLN A 30 4.65 9.20 13.88
N ALA A 31 5.82 9.48 13.31
CA ALA A 31 6.23 10.85 13.03
C ALA A 31 5.63 11.41 11.75
N CYS A 32 4.92 10.60 11.00
CA CYS A 32 4.37 10.98 9.70
C CYS A 32 3.00 11.63 9.87
N ALA A 33 2.96 12.96 9.80
CA ALA A 33 1.71 13.71 9.99
C ALA A 33 0.63 13.34 8.96
N PRO A 34 0.93 13.20 7.64
CA PRO A 34 -0.12 12.90 6.67
C PRO A 34 -0.55 11.43 6.64
N CYS A 35 0.18 10.54 7.30
CA CYS A 35 -0.10 9.10 7.21
C CYS A 35 -1.50 8.71 7.67
N LYS A 36 -2.01 9.35 8.71
CA LYS A 36 -3.35 9.06 9.22
C LYS A 36 -4.41 9.39 8.17
N ALA A 37 -4.29 10.56 7.55
CA ALA A 37 -5.23 10.98 6.51
C ALA A 37 -5.17 10.07 5.30
N LEU A 38 -3.96 9.67 4.90
CA LEU A 38 -3.77 8.76 3.77
C LEU A 38 -4.40 7.39 4.07
N LYS A 39 -4.20 6.91 5.28
CA LYS A 39 -4.77 5.63 5.72
C LYS A 39 -6.31 5.66 5.64
N GLU A 40 -6.91 6.75 6.10
CA GLU A 40 -8.36 6.93 6.05
C GLU A 40 -8.86 6.97 4.62
N LYS A 41 -8.19 7.69 3.74
CA LYS A 41 -8.58 7.79 2.33
C LYS A 41 -8.48 6.44 1.63
N ILE A 42 -7.44 5.68 1.90
CA ILE A 42 -7.28 4.35 1.32
C ILE A 42 -8.39 3.41 1.83
N THR A 43 -8.71 3.50 3.12
CA THR A 43 -9.79 2.69 3.70
C THR A 43 -11.12 2.97 3.02
N VAL A 44 -11.44 4.25 2.80
CA VAL A 44 -12.68 4.63 2.11
C VAL A 44 -12.69 4.11 0.67
N TRP A 45 -11.59 4.33 -0.05
CA TRP A 45 -11.47 3.88 -1.43
C TRP A 45 -11.60 2.36 -1.55
N SER A 46 -11.04 1.62 -0.59
CA SER A 46 -11.08 0.15 -0.61
C SER A 46 -12.51 -0.38 -0.48
N GLY A 47 -13.41 0.41 0.10
CA GLY A 47 -14.81 0.02 0.24
C GLY A 47 -15.51 -0.17 -1.10
N THR A 48 -15.05 0.51 -2.15
CA THR A 48 -15.58 0.37 -3.51
C THR A 48 -14.64 -0.39 -4.43
N HIS A 49 -13.56 -0.95 -3.88
CA HIS A 49 -12.56 -1.69 -4.66
C HIS A 49 -12.19 -2.98 -3.92
N PRO A 50 -13.18 -3.89 -3.72
CA PRO A 50 -12.94 -5.10 -2.92
C PRO A 50 -11.93 -6.06 -3.53
N GLN A 51 -11.62 -5.91 -4.82
CA GLN A 51 -10.62 -6.74 -5.48
C GLN A 51 -9.18 -6.33 -5.15
N VAL A 52 -8.99 -5.18 -4.48
CA VAL A 52 -7.67 -4.71 -4.10
C VAL A 52 -7.43 -4.98 -2.62
N PHE A 53 -6.39 -5.73 -2.33
CA PHE A 53 -5.94 -5.92 -0.95
C PHE A 53 -5.22 -4.67 -0.47
N THR A 54 -5.53 -4.18 0.73
CA THR A 54 -4.85 -3.01 1.28
C THR A 54 -4.17 -3.36 2.61
N GLY A 55 -2.89 -3.00 2.72
CA GLY A 55 -2.11 -3.27 3.91
C GLY A 55 -1.37 -2.03 4.41
N TYR A 56 -1.18 -1.95 5.71
CA TYR A 56 -0.44 -0.88 6.37
C TYR A 56 0.81 -1.45 7.03
N ILE A 57 1.94 -0.81 6.80
CA ILE A 57 3.22 -1.22 7.38
C ILE A 57 3.83 -0.03 8.12
N SER A 58 4.12 -0.22 9.41
CA SER A 58 4.84 0.78 10.19
C SER A 58 6.33 0.59 9.97
N ILE A 59 7.00 1.59 9.41
CA ILE A 59 8.44 1.50 9.19
C ILE A 59 9.20 1.49 10.51
N ASP A 60 8.61 2.02 11.57
CA ASP A 60 9.21 2.02 12.90
C ASP A 60 9.25 0.61 13.52
N ASN A 61 8.18 -0.16 13.28
CA ASN A 61 8.04 -1.50 13.84
C ASN A 61 8.55 -2.59 12.90
N SER A 62 8.63 -2.31 11.61
CA SER A 62 9.01 -3.30 10.60
C SER A 62 10.19 -2.79 9.78
N ILE A 63 11.28 -2.49 10.47
CA ILE A 63 12.47 -1.88 9.89
C ILE A 63 13.05 -2.73 8.76
N SER A 64 13.18 -4.04 8.98
CA SER A 64 13.74 -4.95 7.98
C SER A 64 12.91 -4.99 6.70
N LEU A 65 11.59 -5.00 6.85
CA LEU A 65 10.68 -5.03 5.70
C LEU A 65 10.83 -3.74 4.89
N ALA A 66 10.81 -2.60 5.58
CA ALA A 66 10.94 -1.31 4.90
C ALA A 66 12.28 -1.18 4.19
N ALA A 67 13.36 -1.62 4.84
CA ALA A 67 14.69 -1.57 4.24
C ALA A 67 14.78 -2.48 3.01
N GLN A 68 14.17 -3.65 3.07
CA GLN A 68 14.16 -4.60 1.96
C GLN A 68 13.47 -4.00 0.73
N GLU A 69 12.45 -3.18 0.96
CA GLU A 69 11.73 -2.50 -0.12
C GLU A 69 12.33 -1.14 -0.47
N ASN A 70 13.44 -0.77 0.12
CA ASN A 70 14.11 0.52 -0.08
C ASN A 70 13.22 1.70 0.33
N ILE A 71 12.41 1.52 1.36
CA ILE A 71 11.57 2.58 1.91
C ILE A 71 12.29 3.16 3.12
N LEU A 72 12.83 4.36 2.97
CA LEU A 72 13.63 5.02 4.01
C LEU A 72 12.86 6.10 4.74
N GLY A 73 11.65 6.40 4.33
CA GLY A 73 10.85 7.43 4.99
C GLY A 73 9.38 7.26 4.69
N ALA A 74 8.56 7.97 5.43
CA ALA A 74 7.11 7.92 5.30
C ALA A 74 6.57 9.30 4.96
N PRO A 75 5.44 9.38 4.25
CA PRO A 75 4.65 8.25 3.77
C PRO A 75 5.22 7.67 2.47
N ALA A 76 4.91 6.39 2.22
CA ALA A 76 5.23 5.78 0.95
C ALA A 76 4.10 4.82 0.59
N VAL A 77 3.84 4.69 -0.71
CA VAL A 77 2.81 3.77 -1.22
C VAL A 77 3.42 2.91 -2.30
N LEU A 78 3.24 1.60 -2.17
CA LEU A 78 3.61 0.63 -3.19
C LEU A 78 2.35 -0.12 -3.62
N ALA A 79 2.15 -0.27 -4.92
CA ALA A 79 1.06 -1.08 -5.43
C ALA A 79 1.61 -2.15 -6.37
N PHE A 80 1.03 -3.33 -6.30
CA PHE A 80 1.46 -4.47 -7.07
C PHE A 80 0.30 -5.05 -7.87
N VAL A 81 0.60 -5.52 -9.07
CA VAL A 81 -0.34 -6.22 -9.92
C VAL A 81 0.28 -7.59 -10.20
N GLU A 82 -0.38 -8.65 -9.74
CA GLU A 82 0.09 -10.03 -9.88
C GLU A 82 1.53 -10.20 -9.38
N GLY A 83 1.82 -9.59 -8.23
CA GLY A 83 3.12 -9.68 -7.58
C GLY A 83 4.19 -8.75 -8.11
N LYS A 84 3.90 -8.00 -9.17
CA LYS A 84 4.86 -7.09 -9.79
C LYS A 84 4.57 -5.65 -9.39
N GLU A 85 5.62 -4.91 -9.07
CA GLU A 85 5.47 -3.51 -8.68
C GLU A 85 4.95 -2.70 -9.87
N ALA A 86 3.82 -2.02 -9.64
CA ALA A 86 3.19 -1.18 -10.65
C ALA A 86 3.30 0.30 -10.32
N ILE A 87 3.28 0.65 -9.03
CA ILE A 87 3.30 2.04 -8.58
C ILE A 87 4.20 2.14 -7.35
N ARG A 88 5.04 3.19 -7.33
CA ARG A 88 5.87 3.50 -6.17
C ARG A 88 5.89 5.01 -5.99
N LYS A 89 5.40 5.48 -4.84
CA LYS A 89 5.39 6.90 -4.50
C LYS A 89 5.94 7.07 -3.09
N ILE A 90 6.88 7.98 -2.93
CA ILE A 90 7.53 8.25 -1.64
C ILE A 90 7.52 9.75 -1.40
N GLY A 91 7.19 10.16 -0.17
CA GLY A 91 7.18 11.56 0.21
C GLY A 91 5.84 12.22 -0.09
N TYR A 92 5.89 13.37 -0.75
CA TYR A 92 4.67 14.08 -1.14
C TYR A 92 4.18 13.59 -2.48
N PHE A 93 2.97 13.06 -2.52
CA PHE A 93 2.40 12.53 -3.74
C PHE A 93 0.89 12.66 -3.70
N SER A 94 0.27 12.50 -4.87
CA SER A 94 -1.18 12.52 -5.00
C SER A 94 -1.72 11.09 -4.90
N LEU A 95 -2.53 10.84 -3.89
CA LEU A 95 -3.19 9.55 -3.73
C LEU A 95 -4.19 9.31 -4.88
N GLU A 96 -4.77 10.40 -5.39
CA GLU A 96 -5.68 10.31 -6.55
C GLU A 96 -4.99 9.74 -7.77
N GLU A 97 -3.72 10.10 -7.99
CA GLU A 97 -2.95 9.54 -9.09
C GLU A 97 -2.75 8.05 -8.91
N VAL A 98 -2.51 7.61 -7.67
CA VAL A 98 -2.35 6.19 -7.36
C VAL A 98 -3.64 5.44 -7.65
N PHE A 99 -4.77 5.98 -7.19
CA PHE A 99 -6.07 5.37 -7.40
C PHE A 99 -6.43 5.28 -8.88
N THR A 100 -6.17 6.35 -9.63
CA THR A 100 -6.44 6.38 -11.07
C THR A 100 -5.62 5.33 -11.81
N ALA A 101 -4.34 5.21 -11.43
CA ALA A 101 -3.46 4.22 -12.04
C ALA A 101 -3.92 2.80 -11.73
N LEU A 102 -4.31 2.53 -10.47
CA LEU A 102 -4.82 1.22 -10.10
C LEU A 102 -6.11 0.89 -10.82
N ASP A 103 -7.01 1.87 -10.98
CA ASP A 103 -8.26 1.65 -11.71
C ASP A 103 -7.99 1.21 -13.15
N ARG A 104 -6.95 1.74 -13.78
CA ARG A 104 -6.57 1.31 -15.12
C ARG A 104 -6.12 -0.15 -15.14
N TYR A 105 -5.28 -0.53 -14.19
CA TYR A 105 -4.83 -1.92 -14.09
C TYR A 105 -5.99 -2.87 -13.85
N ILE A 106 -6.93 -2.47 -13.00
CA ILE A 106 -8.11 -3.27 -12.69
C ILE A 106 -8.96 -3.44 -13.95
N SER A 107 -9.15 -2.37 -14.71
CA SER A 107 -9.93 -2.41 -15.96
C SER A 107 -9.32 -3.37 -16.97
N TYR A 108 -8.00 -3.38 -17.10
CA TYR A 108 -7.32 -4.27 -18.03
C TYR A 108 -7.28 -5.71 -17.53
N GLY A 109 -7.26 -5.91 -16.21
CA GLY A 109 -7.13 -7.22 -15.60
C GLY A 109 -8.43 -7.98 -15.43
N GLU A 110 -9.56 -7.31 -15.66
CA GLU A 110 -10.89 -7.93 -15.50
C GLU A 110 -11.68 -7.98 -16.81
#